data_e35e3ecd18da5ce14c95fab820002151
#
_entry.id   e35e3ecd18da5ce14c95fab820002151
#
_cell.length_a   1.000
_cell.length_b   1.000
_cell.length_c   1.000
_cell.angle_alpha   90.00
_cell.angle_beta   90.00
_cell.angle_gamma   90.00
#
_symmetry.space_group_name_H-M   'P 1'
#
loop_
_entity.id
_entity.type
_entity.pdbx_description
1 polymer ?
#
loop_
_entity_poly.entity_id
_entity_poly.type
_entity_poly.pdbx_seq_one_letter_code
_entity_poly.pdbx_strand_id
1 'polypeptide(L)'
;MDLNLDFLASLLINGVIIGTLYGVVAMSFVLIYKASQVVNFAQGEFLLIGAWICWWILTDYQIPFVFAFLITLAFMMAFGVLLQVVVLRPMIGEPVISVIMVTIGLSIFFQALMKWIFGVSAQPFPRIFETQTIDVFGLQVQTVYLVSMAVSLAIMGGFAWFFKFSKMGLAMRATAFDQQA
;
A
#
# COMPACT_ATOMS: atom_id res chain seq x y z
N MET A 1 29.66 25.64 4.61
CA MET A 1 28.46 24.75 4.65
C MET A 1 28.84 23.58 5.51
N ASP A 2 28.76 23.81 6.85
CA ASP A 2 29.16 22.80 7.83
C ASP A 2 28.10 21.68 7.78
N LEU A 3 28.53 20.56 7.22
CA LEU A 3 27.74 19.31 7.25
C LEU A 3 27.75 18.84 8.71
N ASN A 4 26.76 19.31 9.48
CA ASN A 4 26.55 18.83 10.83
C ASN A 4 26.27 17.34 10.75
N LEU A 5 27.07 16.53 11.44
CA LEU A 5 26.88 15.07 11.54
C LEU A 5 25.45 14.71 11.96
N ASP A 6 24.87 15.54 12.84
CA ASP A 6 23.47 15.39 13.29
C ASP A 6 22.45 15.56 12.16
N PHE A 7 22.71 16.48 11.23
CA PHE A 7 21.86 16.65 10.05
C PHE A 7 21.93 15.45 9.10
N LEU A 8 23.13 14.94 8.84
CA LEU A 8 23.30 13.74 8.02
C LEU A 8 22.64 12.52 8.66
N ALA A 9 22.79 12.34 9.97
CA ALA A 9 22.17 11.24 10.70
C ALA A 9 20.64 11.33 10.67
N SER A 10 20.07 12.52 10.82
CA SER A 10 18.61 12.71 10.70
C SER A 10 18.08 12.41 9.30
N LEU A 11 18.82 12.79 8.25
CA LEU A 11 18.47 12.44 6.86
C LEU A 11 18.52 10.94 6.62
N LEU A 12 19.53 10.24 7.15
CA LEU A 12 19.63 8.78 7.02
C LEU A 12 18.48 8.07 7.72
N ILE A 13 18.13 8.46 8.95
CA ILE A 13 17.01 7.87 9.69
C ILE A 13 15.71 8.09 8.94
N ASN A 14 15.42 9.32 8.51
CA ASN A 14 14.22 9.61 7.73
C ASN A 14 14.20 8.84 6.41
N GLY A 15 15.34 8.72 5.73
CA GLY A 15 15.47 7.94 4.51
C GLY A 15 15.16 6.45 4.72
N VAL A 16 15.64 5.85 5.81
CA VAL A 16 15.34 4.46 6.16
C VAL A 16 13.85 4.27 6.46
N ILE A 17 13.25 5.18 7.21
CA ILE A 17 11.81 5.11 7.54
C ILE A 17 10.96 5.18 6.28
N ILE A 18 11.21 6.17 5.43
CA ILE A 18 10.50 6.33 4.15
C ILE A 18 10.76 5.11 3.25
N GLY A 19 12.00 4.62 3.23
CA GLY A 19 12.38 3.41 2.49
C GLY A 19 11.59 2.17 2.91
N THR A 20 11.29 1.99 4.21
CA THR A 20 10.45 0.86 4.66
C THR A 20 9.00 0.98 4.18
N LEU A 21 8.44 2.19 4.12
CA LEU A 21 7.10 2.42 3.56
C LEU A 21 7.06 2.09 2.07
N TYR A 22 8.04 2.56 1.30
CA TYR A 22 8.17 2.17 -0.11
C TYR A 22 8.39 0.66 -0.28
N GLY A 23 9.10 0.03 0.66
CA GLY A 23 9.31 -1.41 0.68
C GLY A 23 8.01 -2.21 0.75
N VAL A 24 7.04 -1.79 1.58
CA VAL A 24 5.71 -2.41 1.65
C VAL A 24 4.96 -2.27 0.33
N VAL A 25 5.00 -1.08 -0.28
CA VAL A 25 4.38 -0.85 -1.59
C VAL A 25 5.03 -1.73 -2.66
N ALA A 26 6.36 -1.76 -2.73
CA ALA A 26 7.10 -2.59 -3.67
C ALA A 26 6.80 -4.08 -3.47
N MET A 27 6.71 -4.53 -2.22
CA MET A 27 6.34 -5.90 -1.89
C MET A 27 4.95 -6.26 -2.43
N SER A 28 3.98 -5.35 -2.35
CA SER A 28 2.64 -5.59 -2.89
C SER A 28 2.65 -5.76 -4.42
N PHE A 29 3.49 -5.02 -5.14
CA PHE A 29 3.72 -5.25 -6.58
C PHE A 29 4.29 -6.64 -6.86
N VAL A 30 5.29 -7.05 -6.08
CA VAL A 30 5.91 -8.38 -6.22
C VAL A 30 4.89 -9.50 -5.97
N LEU A 31 3.99 -9.31 -4.97
CA LEU A 31 2.96 -10.29 -4.66
C LEU A 31 1.97 -10.48 -5.80
N ILE A 32 1.47 -9.38 -6.36
CA ILE A 32 0.55 -9.41 -7.51
C ILE A 32 1.27 -10.02 -8.73
N TYR A 33 2.49 -9.60 -9.00
CA TYR A 33 3.29 -10.15 -10.10
C TYR A 33 3.51 -11.67 -9.94
N LYS A 34 3.81 -12.14 -8.72
CA LYS A 34 3.97 -13.58 -8.47
C LYS A 34 2.66 -14.37 -8.65
N ALA A 35 1.52 -13.75 -8.41
CA ALA A 35 0.23 -14.41 -8.57
C ALA A 35 -0.31 -14.37 -9.99
N SER A 36 -0.06 -13.28 -10.75
CA SER A 36 -0.67 -13.04 -12.06
C SER A 36 0.33 -13.03 -13.22
N GLN A 37 1.64 -13.05 -12.95
CA GLN A 37 2.73 -12.87 -13.93
C GLN A 37 2.65 -11.56 -14.72
N VAL A 38 1.79 -10.64 -14.31
CA VAL A 38 1.61 -9.33 -14.93
C VAL A 38 1.72 -8.22 -13.88
N VAL A 39 2.35 -7.12 -14.25
CA VAL A 39 2.44 -5.92 -13.41
C VAL A 39 1.12 -5.16 -13.49
N ASN A 40 0.51 -4.90 -12.33
CA ASN A 40 -0.71 -4.09 -12.25
C ASN A 40 -0.36 -2.62 -11.99
N PHE A 41 -0.45 -1.79 -13.03
CA PHE A 41 -0.15 -0.36 -12.93
C PHE A 41 -1.21 0.43 -12.15
N ALA A 42 -2.41 -0.11 -11.94
CA ALA A 42 -3.45 0.53 -11.13
C ALA A 42 -3.23 0.38 -9.61
N GLN A 43 -2.19 -0.32 -9.19
CA GLN A 43 -1.98 -0.62 -7.77
C GLN A 43 -1.75 0.63 -6.91
N GLY A 44 -1.09 1.65 -7.45
CA GLY A 44 -0.93 2.95 -6.77
C GLY A 44 -2.27 3.60 -6.44
N GLU A 45 -3.24 3.48 -7.36
CA GLU A 45 -4.58 4.03 -7.19
C GLU A 45 -5.39 3.26 -6.14
N PHE A 46 -5.15 1.97 -5.96
CA PHE A 46 -5.79 1.21 -4.87
C PHE A 46 -5.33 1.69 -3.50
N LEU A 47 -4.06 2.02 -3.36
CA LEU A 47 -3.53 2.65 -2.15
C LEU A 47 -4.18 4.02 -1.91
N LEU A 48 -4.32 4.82 -2.95
CA LEU A 48 -4.99 6.13 -2.91
C LEU A 48 -6.45 5.99 -2.48
N ILE A 49 -7.20 5.06 -3.09
CA ILE A 49 -8.60 4.79 -2.74
C ILE A 49 -8.72 4.39 -1.27
N GLY A 50 -7.89 3.46 -0.80
CA GLY A 50 -7.88 3.04 0.59
C GLY A 50 -7.59 4.20 1.55
N ALA A 51 -6.63 5.05 1.23
CA ALA A 51 -6.28 6.22 2.03
C ALA A 51 -7.45 7.22 2.10
N TRP A 52 -8.12 7.52 0.96
CA TRP A 52 -9.25 8.43 0.92
C TRP A 52 -10.47 7.91 1.66
N ILE A 53 -10.79 6.63 1.55
CA ILE A 53 -11.90 6.00 2.27
C ILE A 53 -11.65 6.02 3.78
N CYS A 54 -10.43 5.69 4.22
CA CYS A 54 -10.06 5.76 5.61
C CYS A 54 -10.16 7.19 6.15
N TRP A 55 -9.64 8.17 5.40
CA TRP A 55 -9.73 9.58 5.73
C TRP A 55 -11.19 10.05 5.85
N TRP A 56 -12.03 9.69 4.89
CA TRP A 56 -13.45 10.06 4.87
C TRP A 56 -14.20 9.49 6.07
N ILE A 57 -13.99 8.21 6.41
CA ILE A 57 -14.62 7.59 7.57
C ILE A 57 -14.17 8.29 8.87
N LEU A 58 -12.90 8.67 8.97
CA LEU A 58 -12.36 9.33 10.15
C LEU A 58 -12.91 10.76 10.32
N THR A 59 -13.06 11.51 9.23
CA THR A 59 -13.45 12.93 9.27
C THR A 59 -14.95 13.11 9.38
N ASP A 60 -15.74 12.40 8.58
CA ASP A 60 -17.18 12.60 8.50
C ASP A 60 -17.93 11.84 9.61
N TYR A 61 -17.51 10.63 9.91
CA TYR A 61 -18.17 9.81 10.94
C TYR A 61 -17.50 9.86 12.30
N GLN A 62 -16.32 10.47 12.41
CA GLN A 62 -15.56 10.59 13.68
C GLN A 62 -15.36 9.25 14.40
N ILE A 63 -15.28 8.15 13.66
CA ILE A 63 -15.08 6.80 14.17
C ILE A 63 -13.60 6.65 14.62
N PRO A 64 -13.32 5.96 15.74
CA PRO A 64 -11.94 5.69 16.14
C PRO A 64 -11.13 5.00 15.02
N PHE A 65 -9.86 5.38 14.90
CA PHE A 65 -8.98 4.94 13.80
C PHE A 65 -8.99 3.42 13.56
N VAL A 66 -8.97 2.62 14.61
CA VAL A 66 -8.95 1.15 14.51
C VAL A 66 -10.17 0.63 13.74
N PHE A 67 -11.37 1.14 14.05
CA PHE A 67 -12.59 0.73 13.35
C PHE A 67 -12.64 1.28 11.92
N ALA A 68 -12.22 2.54 11.71
CA ALA A 68 -12.14 3.12 10.38
C ALA A 68 -11.18 2.32 9.48
N PHE A 69 -10.04 1.90 10.02
CA PHE A 69 -9.06 1.07 9.32
C PHE A 69 -9.64 -0.32 8.97
N LEU A 70 -10.32 -0.98 9.92
CA LEU A 70 -10.94 -2.30 9.67
C LEU A 70 -12.05 -2.23 8.61
N ILE A 71 -12.88 -1.18 8.65
CA ILE A 71 -13.93 -0.94 7.64
C ILE A 71 -13.29 -0.71 6.27
N THR A 72 -12.25 0.12 6.22
CA THR A 72 -11.50 0.38 4.98
C THR A 72 -10.88 -0.91 4.45
N LEU A 73 -10.30 -1.74 5.29
CA LEU A 73 -9.72 -3.02 4.91
C LEU A 73 -10.78 -3.97 4.33
N ALA A 74 -11.93 -4.08 5.00
CA ALA A 74 -13.06 -4.89 4.50
C ALA A 74 -13.58 -4.40 3.16
N PHE A 75 -13.72 -3.07 2.99
CA PHE A 75 -14.09 -2.46 1.72
C PHE A 75 -13.06 -2.76 0.63
N MET A 76 -11.78 -2.57 0.91
CA MET A 76 -10.69 -2.81 -0.06
C MET A 76 -10.58 -4.30 -0.45
N MET A 77 -10.87 -5.23 0.48
CA MET A 77 -10.97 -6.66 0.13
C MET A 77 -12.12 -6.92 -0.84
N ALA A 78 -13.32 -6.40 -0.57
CA ALA A 78 -14.47 -6.55 -1.46
C ALA A 78 -14.20 -5.89 -2.82
N PHE A 79 -13.62 -4.70 -2.83
CA PHE A 79 -13.22 -3.98 -4.03
C PHE A 79 -12.17 -4.74 -4.86
N GLY A 80 -11.18 -5.33 -4.21
CA GLY A 80 -10.16 -6.16 -4.87
C GLY A 80 -10.78 -7.40 -5.53
N VAL A 81 -11.70 -8.08 -4.84
CA VAL A 81 -12.45 -9.23 -5.41
C VAL A 81 -13.28 -8.80 -6.61
N LEU A 82 -13.98 -7.65 -6.50
CA LEU A 82 -14.76 -7.10 -7.61
C LEU A 82 -13.90 -6.85 -8.85
N LEU A 83 -12.76 -6.18 -8.67
CA LEU A 83 -11.83 -5.90 -9.76
C LEU A 83 -11.23 -7.18 -10.35
N GLN A 84 -10.90 -8.15 -9.51
CA GLN A 84 -10.39 -9.43 -9.96
C GLN A 84 -11.42 -10.11 -10.86
N VAL A 85 -12.68 -10.15 -10.46
CA VAL A 85 -13.75 -10.85 -11.21
C VAL A 85 -14.13 -10.10 -12.49
N VAL A 86 -14.25 -8.76 -12.41
CA VAL A 86 -14.80 -7.96 -13.50
C VAL A 86 -13.73 -7.58 -14.53
N VAL A 87 -12.50 -7.32 -14.09
CA VAL A 87 -11.44 -6.79 -14.97
C VAL A 87 -10.34 -7.79 -15.22
N LEU A 88 -9.73 -8.33 -14.15
CA LEU A 88 -8.52 -9.14 -14.33
C LEU A 88 -8.82 -10.55 -14.81
N ARG A 89 -9.88 -11.17 -14.32
CA ARG A 89 -10.27 -12.55 -14.74
C ARG A 89 -10.56 -12.67 -16.22
N PRO A 90 -11.32 -11.76 -16.87
CA PRO A 90 -11.53 -11.81 -18.31
C PRO A 90 -10.25 -11.63 -19.15
N MET A 91 -9.18 -11.08 -18.55
CA MET A 91 -7.91 -10.87 -19.21
C MET A 91 -6.95 -12.08 -19.13
N ILE A 92 -7.36 -13.15 -18.46
CA ILE A 92 -6.54 -14.37 -18.39
C ILE A 92 -6.46 -15.00 -19.79
N GLY A 93 -5.24 -15.21 -20.27
CA GLY A 93 -4.97 -15.73 -21.61
C GLY A 93 -4.76 -14.67 -22.70
N GLU A 94 -5.01 -13.40 -22.38
CA GLU A 94 -4.73 -12.28 -23.29
C GLU A 94 -3.22 -11.94 -23.30
N PRO A 95 -2.72 -11.33 -24.38
CA PRO A 95 -1.33 -10.88 -24.44
C PRO A 95 -0.98 -9.93 -23.28
N VAL A 96 0.22 -10.06 -22.72
CA VAL A 96 0.71 -9.23 -21.60
C VAL A 96 0.54 -7.72 -21.85
N ILE A 97 0.75 -7.30 -23.09
CA ILE A 97 0.58 -5.89 -23.50
C ILE A 97 -0.87 -5.42 -23.31
N SER A 98 -1.86 -6.25 -23.65
CA SER A 98 -3.28 -5.93 -23.45
C SER A 98 -3.61 -5.73 -21.97
N VAL A 99 -3.10 -6.60 -21.10
CA VAL A 99 -3.31 -6.49 -19.65
C VAL A 99 -2.65 -5.22 -19.09
N ILE A 100 -1.44 -4.89 -19.52
CA ILE A 100 -0.77 -3.64 -19.15
C ILE A 100 -1.59 -2.42 -19.57
N MET A 101 -2.09 -2.38 -20.79
CA MET A 101 -2.91 -1.25 -21.29
C MET A 101 -4.19 -1.09 -20.50
N VAL A 102 -4.86 -2.20 -20.15
CA VAL A 102 -6.08 -2.17 -19.30
C VAL A 102 -5.76 -1.66 -17.90
N THR A 103 -4.66 -2.10 -17.27
CA THR A 103 -4.29 -1.63 -15.92
C THR A 103 -3.87 -0.16 -15.91
N ILE A 104 -3.23 0.35 -16.97
CA ILE A 104 -2.95 1.79 -17.13
C ILE A 104 -4.25 2.57 -17.30
N GLY A 105 -5.17 2.11 -18.16
CA GLY A 105 -6.49 2.73 -18.31
C GLY A 105 -7.27 2.77 -17.00
N LEU A 106 -7.19 1.69 -16.23
CA LEU A 106 -7.82 1.57 -14.90
C LEU A 106 -7.20 2.56 -13.90
N SER A 107 -5.88 2.74 -13.94
CA SER A 107 -5.18 3.74 -13.11
C SER A 107 -5.70 5.15 -13.42
N ILE A 108 -5.74 5.54 -14.69
CA ILE A 108 -6.25 6.85 -15.11
C ILE A 108 -7.71 7.04 -14.69
N PHE A 109 -8.54 6.00 -14.86
CA PHE A 109 -9.95 6.02 -14.48
C PHE A 109 -10.12 6.25 -12.97
N PHE A 110 -9.41 5.48 -12.12
CA PHE A 110 -9.53 5.63 -10.67
C PHE A 110 -8.96 6.96 -10.18
N GLN A 111 -7.88 7.43 -10.78
CA GLN A 111 -7.34 8.74 -10.44
C GLN A 111 -8.35 9.87 -10.75
N ALA A 112 -9.00 9.81 -11.90
CA ALA A 112 -10.05 10.77 -12.28
C ALA A 112 -11.27 10.64 -11.36
N LEU A 113 -11.70 9.43 -11.04
CA LEU A 113 -12.81 9.16 -10.15
C LEU A 113 -12.56 9.72 -8.74
N MET A 114 -11.38 9.49 -8.17
CA MET A 114 -11.03 10.01 -6.85
C MET A 114 -10.98 11.54 -6.84
N LYS A 115 -10.43 12.16 -7.88
CA LYS A 115 -10.44 13.64 -8.03
C LYS A 115 -11.86 14.19 -8.17
N TRP A 116 -12.75 13.47 -8.83
CA TRP A 116 -14.14 13.88 -8.98
C TRP A 116 -14.92 13.79 -7.66
N ILE A 117 -14.70 12.73 -6.87
CA ILE A 117 -15.43 12.51 -5.60
C ILE A 117 -14.87 13.41 -4.49
N PHE A 118 -13.55 13.44 -4.32
CA PHE A 118 -12.89 14.09 -3.17
C PHE A 118 -12.23 15.43 -3.51
N GLY A 119 -12.21 15.80 -4.78
CA GLY A 119 -11.55 17.01 -5.25
C GLY A 119 -10.06 16.83 -5.49
N VAL A 120 -9.40 17.94 -5.86
CA VAL A 120 -7.99 17.98 -6.26
C VAL A 120 -7.07 18.40 -5.09
N SER A 121 -7.67 18.93 -4.01
CA SER A 121 -6.93 19.48 -2.89
C SER A 121 -6.37 18.37 -2.00
N ALA A 122 -5.09 18.46 -1.67
CA ALA A 122 -4.49 17.58 -0.67
C ALA A 122 -5.14 17.85 0.70
N GLN A 123 -5.71 16.82 1.29
CA GLN A 123 -6.31 16.91 2.62
C GLN A 123 -5.32 16.36 3.66
N PRO A 124 -5.10 17.09 4.76
CA PRO A 124 -4.26 16.57 5.84
C PRO A 124 -4.96 15.40 6.51
N PHE A 125 -4.23 14.31 6.73
CA PHE A 125 -4.77 13.19 7.47
C PHE A 125 -4.95 13.56 8.95
N PRO A 126 -6.07 13.19 9.61
CA PRO A 126 -6.30 13.48 11.02
C PRO A 126 -5.15 12.95 11.88
N ARG A 127 -4.76 13.72 12.88
CA ARG A 127 -3.71 13.28 13.83
C ARG A 127 -4.28 12.18 14.71
N ILE A 128 -3.85 10.95 14.49
CA ILE A 128 -4.29 9.76 15.22
C ILE A 128 -3.49 9.60 16.52
N PHE A 129 -2.23 10.00 16.48
CA PHE A 129 -1.32 9.94 17.62
C PHE A 129 -0.83 11.34 17.97
N GLU A 130 -0.66 11.59 19.28
CA GLU A 130 0.09 12.78 19.71
C GLU A 130 1.49 12.72 19.12
N THR A 131 1.85 13.79 18.41
CA THR A 131 3.19 13.93 17.82
C THR A 131 4.19 14.20 18.95
N GLN A 132 4.59 13.16 19.65
CA GLN A 132 5.70 13.22 20.59
C GLN A 132 6.99 12.98 19.80
N THR A 133 7.98 13.80 20.04
CA THR A 133 9.34 13.57 19.55
C THR A 133 10.10 12.76 20.59
N ILE A 134 10.69 11.67 20.16
CA ILE A 134 11.55 10.84 21.00
C ILE A 134 12.98 11.08 20.58
N ASP A 135 13.85 11.30 21.54
CA ASP A 135 15.29 11.36 21.31
C ASP A 135 15.85 9.95 21.06
N VAL A 136 16.19 9.69 19.80
CA VAL A 136 16.86 8.46 19.39
C VAL A 136 18.32 8.81 19.08
N PHE A 137 19.25 8.46 19.95
CA PHE A 137 20.68 8.75 19.81
C PHE A 137 21.02 10.25 19.66
N GLY A 138 20.29 11.14 20.35
CA GLY A 138 20.48 12.59 20.27
C GLY A 138 19.75 13.25 19.09
N LEU A 139 18.96 12.51 18.33
CA LEU A 139 18.19 13.00 17.21
C LEU A 139 16.68 12.96 17.53
N GLN A 140 15.99 14.06 17.27
CA GLN A 140 14.56 14.16 17.50
C GLN A 140 13.78 13.51 16.35
N VAL A 141 13.24 12.31 16.59
CA VAL A 141 12.41 11.56 15.65
C VAL A 141 10.95 11.56 16.11
N GLN A 142 10.01 11.86 15.22
CA GLN A 142 8.61 11.81 15.56
C GLN A 142 8.15 10.35 15.76
N THR A 143 7.41 10.10 16.83
CA THR A 143 6.87 8.77 17.18
C THR A 143 6.10 8.12 16.04
N VAL A 144 5.37 8.91 15.26
CA VAL A 144 4.59 8.43 14.10
C VAL A 144 5.47 7.72 13.08
N TYR A 145 6.67 8.22 12.81
CA TYR A 145 7.58 7.59 11.86
C TYR A 145 8.12 6.25 12.36
N LEU A 146 8.45 6.16 13.66
CA LEU A 146 8.91 4.91 14.25
C LEU A 146 7.82 3.84 14.27
N VAL A 147 6.59 4.23 14.61
CA VAL A 147 5.44 3.33 14.56
C VAL A 147 5.18 2.86 13.13
N SER A 148 5.21 3.77 12.16
CA SER A 148 5.04 3.44 10.73
C SER A 148 6.10 2.46 10.24
N MET A 149 7.36 2.66 10.63
CA MET A 149 8.45 1.75 10.31
C MET A 149 8.24 0.37 10.94
N ALA A 150 7.89 0.32 12.23
CA ALA A 150 7.65 -0.95 12.93
C ALA A 150 6.49 -1.74 12.30
N VAL A 151 5.38 -1.06 11.98
CA VAL A 151 4.23 -1.67 11.30
C VAL A 151 4.61 -2.15 9.91
N SER A 152 5.36 -1.36 9.14
CA SER A 152 5.83 -1.73 7.81
C SER A 152 6.72 -2.98 7.85
N LEU A 153 7.66 -3.04 8.77
CA LEU A 153 8.52 -4.21 8.96
C LEU A 153 7.73 -5.44 9.41
N ALA A 154 6.74 -5.26 10.30
CA ALA A 154 5.86 -6.34 10.73
C ALA A 154 5.01 -6.90 9.56
N ILE A 155 4.48 -6.01 8.71
CA ILE A 155 3.74 -6.40 7.50
C ILE A 155 4.67 -7.17 6.55
N MET A 156 5.86 -6.63 6.25
CA MET A 156 6.82 -7.29 5.36
C MET A 156 7.25 -8.66 5.89
N GLY A 157 7.57 -8.74 7.19
CA GLY A 157 7.92 -10.00 7.84
C GLY A 157 6.78 -11.01 7.84
N GLY A 158 5.57 -10.57 8.14
CA GLY A 158 4.36 -11.38 8.12
C GLY A 158 4.06 -11.95 6.73
N PHE A 159 4.15 -11.15 5.69
CA PHE A 159 4.00 -11.63 4.31
C PHE A 159 5.12 -12.57 3.89
N ALA A 160 6.38 -12.26 4.20
CA ALA A 160 7.50 -13.14 3.90
C ALA A 160 7.32 -14.53 4.58
N TRP A 161 6.90 -14.52 5.83
CA TRP A 161 6.59 -15.74 6.57
C TRP A 161 5.40 -16.49 5.95
N PHE A 162 4.30 -15.79 5.64
CA PHE A 162 3.12 -16.36 4.99
C PHE A 162 3.48 -17.04 3.67
N PHE A 163 4.21 -16.35 2.79
CA PHE A 163 4.61 -16.91 1.49
C PHE A 163 5.58 -18.07 1.60
N LYS A 164 6.43 -18.10 2.64
CA LYS A 164 7.41 -19.17 2.84
C LYS A 164 6.78 -20.44 3.43
N PHE A 165 5.86 -20.29 4.39
CA PHE A 165 5.39 -21.40 5.21
C PHE A 165 3.91 -21.77 4.98
N SER A 166 3.10 -20.92 4.35
CA SER A 166 1.68 -21.19 4.12
C SER A 166 1.48 -22.11 2.91
N LYS A 167 0.54 -23.06 3.04
CA LYS A 167 0.06 -23.90 1.93
C LYS A 167 -0.51 -23.05 0.79
N MET A 168 -1.13 -21.92 1.12
CA MET A 168 -1.65 -20.96 0.14
C MET A 168 -0.52 -20.25 -0.63
N GLY A 169 0.56 -19.87 0.05
CA GLY A 169 1.75 -19.32 -0.61
C GLY A 169 2.44 -20.34 -1.53
N LEU A 170 2.39 -21.62 -1.18
CA LEU A 170 2.88 -22.71 -2.04
C LEU A 170 1.97 -22.88 -3.27
N ALA A 171 0.65 -22.88 -3.08
CA ALA A 171 -0.33 -22.96 -4.16
C ALA A 171 -0.20 -21.77 -5.13
N MET A 172 -0.09 -20.54 -4.63
CA MET A 172 0.13 -19.35 -5.46
C MET A 172 1.43 -19.42 -6.29
N ARG A 173 2.46 -20.04 -5.75
CA ARG A 173 3.70 -20.29 -6.52
C ARG A 173 3.53 -21.36 -7.58
N ALA A 174 2.73 -22.39 -7.30
CA ALA A 174 2.45 -23.45 -8.26
C ALA A 174 1.58 -22.95 -9.43
N THR A 175 0.52 -22.18 -9.15
CA THR A 175 -0.36 -21.60 -10.19
C THR A 175 0.32 -20.52 -11.03
N ALA A 176 1.38 -19.88 -10.51
CA ALA A 176 2.18 -18.94 -11.27
C ALA A 176 2.99 -19.59 -12.40
N PHE A 177 3.26 -20.91 -12.31
CA PHE A 177 3.95 -21.67 -13.35
C PHE A 177 2.99 -22.23 -14.40
N ASP A 178 1.73 -22.47 -14.05
CA ASP A 178 0.71 -22.96 -14.97
C ASP A 178 -0.63 -22.31 -14.67
N GLN A 179 -0.96 -21.25 -15.41
CA GLN A 179 -2.23 -20.52 -15.29
C GLN A 179 -3.40 -21.24 -15.97
N GLN A 180 -3.14 -22.34 -16.68
CA GLN A 180 -4.15 -23.11 -17.42
C GLN A 180 -4.51 -24.44 -16.73
N ALA A 181 -3.93 -24.73 -15.57
CA ALA A 181 -4.20 -25.97 -14.84
C ALA A 181 -5.40 -25.86 -13.89
#